data_3419ae637a32ca60ab3c7207043a9a5e
#
_entry.id   3419ae637a32ca60ab3c7207043a9a5e
#
_cell.length_a   1.000
_cell.length_b   1.000
_cell.length_c   1.000
_cell.angle_alpha   90.00
_cell.angle_beta   90.00
_cell.angle_gamma   90.00
#
_symmetry.space_group_name_H-M   'P 1'
#
loop_
_entity.id
_entity.type
_entity.pdbx_description
1 polymer ?
#
loop_
_entity_poly.entity_id
_entity_poly.type
_entity_poly.pdbx_seq_one_letter_code
_entity_poly.pdbx_strand_id
1 'polypeptide(L)'
;NLFTRNEFDICTLFYNQFKSVISQIPQAQQLIPVSIEQKSNQQTLVNNSEYEYEPDENDILENLLPKNIATQIYAAFLENQASEQGSRMTAMDNATRNAGDLISKLTINYNRTRQAVITKELIEIISGAESL
;
A
#
# COMPACT_ATOMS: atom_id res chain seq x y z
N ASN A 1 -19.43 -21.39 2.32
CA ASN A 1 -19.52 -22.87 2.36
C ASN A 1 -18.61 -23.55 3.39
N LEU A 2 -17.48 -22.97 3.82
CA LEU A 2 -16.63 -23.56 4.87
C LEU A 2 -17.23 -23.31 6.27
N PHE A 3 -17.78 -22.13 6.51
CA PHE A 3 -18.45 -21.79 7.75
C PHE A 3 -19.69 -22.68 7.99
N THR A 4 -20.50 -22.95 6.96
CA THR A 4 -21.66 -23.85 7.06
C THR A 4 -21.28 -25.30 7.34
N ARG A 5 -20.01 -25.69 7.13
CA ARG A 5 -19.44 -27.00 7.47
C ARG A 5 -18.83 -27.05 8.87
N ASN A 6 -18.90 -25.94 9.63
CA ASN A 6 -18.28 -25.80 10.95
C ASN A 6 -16.76 -26.11 10.95
N GLU A 7 -16.04 -25.69 9.87
CA GLU A 7 -14.60 -25.90 9.76
C GLU A 7 -13.81 -24.82 10.51
N PHE A 8 -14.42 -23.68 10.84
CA PHE A 8 -13.83 -22.61 11.65
C PHE A 8 -14.91 -21.78 12.36
N ASP A 9 -14.53 -21.21 13.52
CA ASP A 9 -15.42 -20.37 14.36
C ASP A 9 -15.09 -18.88 14.20
N ILE A 10 -13.83 -18.54 13.94
CA ILE A 10 -13.36 -17.17 13.86
C ILE A 10 -12.71 -16.91 12.49
N CYS A 11 -13.10 -15.81 11.86
CA CYS A 11 -12.48 -15.34 10.63
C CYS A 11 -12.00 -13.91 10.83
N THR A 12 -10.68 -13.70 10.71
CA THR A 12 -10.06 -12.38 10.79
C THR A 12 -9.34 -12.07 9.49
N LEU A 13 -9.60 -10.89 8.95
CA LEU A 13 -8.98 -10.37 7.73
C LEU A 13 -7.85 -9.41 8.09
N PHE A 14 -6.65 -9.68 7.56
CA PHE A 14 -5.49 -8.79 7.67
C PHE A 14 -5.27 -8.08 6.33
N TYR A 15 -5.22 -6.77 6.36
CA TYR A 15 -4.97 -5.96 5.17
C TYR A 15 -4.29 -4.64 5.54
N ASN A 16 -3.75 -3.94 4.54
CA ASN A 16 -3.18 -2.62 4.74
C ASN A 16 -4.20 -1.55 4.38
N GLN A 17 -4.62 -0.78 5.37
CA GLN A 17 -5.47 0.38 5.17
C GLN A 17 -4.66 1.52 4.55
N PHE A 18 -5.17 2.08 3.46
CA PHE A 18 -4.56 3.21 2.79
C PHE A 18 -4.91 4.52 3.49
N LYS A 19 -3.93 5.12 4.16
CA LYS A 19 -4.08 6.45 4.77
C LYS A 19 -3.52 7.57 3.88
N SER A 20 -2.36 7.32 3.29
CA SER A 20 -1.69 8.21 2.34
C SER A 20 -0.66 7.44 1.53
N VAL A 21 -0.13 8.04 0.47
CA VAL A 21 0.93 7.44 -0.37
C VAL A 21 2.16 7.03 0.45
N ILE A 22 2.45 7.76 1.53
CA ILE A 22 3.63 7.53 2.39
C ILE A 22 3.30 6.62 3.58
N SER A 23 2.02 6.56 3.99
CA SER A 23 1.61 5.88 5.23
C SER A 23 0.50 4.88 4.95
N GLN A 24 0.79 3.61 5.18
CA GLN A 24 -0.14 2.50 5.18
C GLN A 24 -0.16 1.89 6.58
N ILE A 25 -1.34 1.54 7.05
CA ILE A 25 -1.52 1.00 8.41
C ILE A 25 -2.03 -0.44 8.30
N PRO A 26 -1.27 -1.44 8.80
CA PRO A 26 -1.78 -2.79 8.87
C PRO A 26 -2.97 -2.85 9.83
N GLN A 27 -4.08 -3.42 9.36
CA GLN A 27 -5.32 -3.59 10.11
C GLN A 27 -5.68 -5.06 10.21
N ALA A 28 -6.27 -5.43 11.36
CA ALA A 28 -6.87 -6.73 11.59
C ALA A 28 -8.35 -6.49 11.85
N GLN A 29 -9.20 -6.97 10.95
CA GLN A 29 -10.64 -6.83 11.04
C GLN A 29 -11.28 -8.21 11.20
N GLN A 30 -12.00 -8.39 12.28
CA GLN A 30 -12.76 -9.62 12.50
C GLN A 30 -14.05 -9.58 11.65
N LEU A 31 -14.23 -10.59 10.81
CA LEU A 31 -15.43 -10.75 9.97
C LEU A 31 -16.47 -11.65 10.63
N ILE A 32 -16.02 -12.70 11.29
CA ILE A 32 -16.87 -13.69 11.95
C ILE A 32 -16.27 -14.00 13.34
N PRO A 33 -17.05 -13.98 14.41
CA PRO A 33 -18.40 -13.42 14.52
C PRO A 33 -18.41 -11.90 14.34
N VAL A 34 -19.54 -11.37 13.90
CA VAL A 34 -19.71 -9.92 13.77
C VAL A 34 -19.73 -9.32 15.18
N SER A 35 -18.71 -8.52 15.51
CA SER A 35 -18.71 -7.76 16.75
C SER A 35 -19.65 -6.56 16.59
N ILE A 36 -20.80 -6.64 17.19
CA ILE A 36 -21.67 -5.49 17.34
C ILE A 36 -21.05 -4.62 18.45
N GLU A 37 -20.20 -3.68 18.09
CA GLU A 37 -19.78 -2.63 19.02
C GLU A 37 -21.04 -1.88 19.42
N GLN A 38 -21.57 -2.19 20.60
CA GLN A 38 -22.54 -1.32 21.25
C GLN A 38 -21.81 0.01 21.52
N LYS A 39 -21.96 0.96 20.62
CA LYS A 39 -21.60 2.37 20.88
C LYS A 39 -22.50 2.88 22.00
N SER A 40 -22.14 2.50 23.22
CA SER A 40 -22.85 2.87 24.45
C SER A 40 -22.52 4.31 24.84
N ASN A 41 -22.66 5.30 23.97
CA ASN A 41 -22.60 6.71 24.39
C ASN A 41 -23.17 7.67 23.34
N GLN A 42 -24.29 7.32 22.75
CA GLN A 42 -25.21 8.36 22.28
C GLN A 42 -26.60 7.96 22.73
N GLN A 43 -27.10 8.67 23.74
CA GLN A 43 -28.53 8.84 23.96
C GLN A 43 -29.13 9.55 22.74
N THR A 44 -29.06 8.92 21.61
CA THR A 44 -30.00 9.20 20.54
C THR A 44 -31.32 8.68 21.07
N LEU A 45 -32.26 9.61 21.27
CA LEU A 45 -33.68 9.31 21.42
C LEU A 45 -34.00 8.19 20.42
N VAL A 46 -34.01 6.96 20.93
CA VAL A 46 -34.54 5.82 20.19
C VAL A 46 -36.00 6.14 20.07
N ASN A 47 -36.40 6.79 18.97
CA ASN A 47 -37.77 6.71 18.55
C ASN A 47 -38.05 5.21 18.45
N ASN A 48 -38.83 4.69 19.37
CA ASN A 48 -39.37 3.34 19.31
C ASN A 48 -40.35 3.28 18.12
N SER A 49 -39.82 3.48 16.91
CA SER A 49 -40.56 3.20 15.69
C SER A 49 -40.47 1.70 15.50
N GLU A 50 -41.60 1.04 15.62
CA GLU A 50 -41.73 -0.35 15.28
C GLU A 50 -41.64 -0.45 13.77
N TYR A 51 -40.57 -1.10 13.27
CA TYR A 51 -40.35 -1.31 11.83
C TYR A 51 -41.01 -2.61 11.43
N GLU A 52 -41.89 -2.54 10.42
CA GLU A 52 -42.48 -3.72 9.79
C GLU A 52 -41.60 -4.13 8.62
N TYR A 53 -41.18 -5.39 8.57
CA TYR A 53 -40.28 -5.92 7.55
C TYR A 53 -41.07 -6.74 6.52
N GLU A 54 -40.88 -6.43 5.23
CA GLU A 54 -41.33 -7.22 4.09
C GLU A 54 -40.16 -7.52 3.16
N PRO A 55 -39.85 -8.77 2.84
CA PRO A 55 -40.32 -10.04 3.41
C PRO A 55 -39.80 -10.26 4.84
N ASP A 56 -40.01 -11.46 5.38
CA ASP A 56 -39.67 -11.84 6.76
C ASP A 56 -38.20 -11.47 7.10
N GLU A 57 -37.98 -11.04 8.35
CA GLU A 57 -36.67 -10.59 8.86
C GLU A 57 -35.56 -11.62 8.64
N ASN A 58 -35.86 -12.91 8.82
CA ASN A 58 -34.89 -13.98 8.61
C ASN A 58 -34.45 -14.11 7.16
N ASP A 59 -35.37 -13.97 6.20
CA ASP A 59 -35.08 -14.04 4.77
C ASP A 59 -34.18 -12.84 4.32
N ILE A 60 -34.40 -11.67 4.92
CA ILE A 60 -33.60 -10.48 4.69
C ILE A 60 -32.17 -10.70 5.20
N LEU A 61 -32.03 -11.20 6.44
CA LEU A 61 -30.72 -11.42 7.07
C LEU A 61 -29.91 -12.50 6.33
N GLU A 62 -30.56 -13.60 5.92
CA GLU A 62 -29.90 -14.68 5.17
C GLU A 62 -29.29 -14.18 3.86
N ASN A 63 -29.92 -13.21 3.20
CA ASN A 63 -29.42 -12.61 1.97
C ASN A 63 -28.41 -11.47 2.21
N LEU A 64 -28.56 -10.67 3.29
CA LEU A 64 -27.71 -9.50 3.54
C LEU A 64 -26.38 -9.87 4.18
N LEU A 65 -26.33 -10.86 5.07
CA LEU A 65 -25.11 -11.22 5.77
C LEU A 65 -23.97 -11.66 4.81
N PRO A 66 -24.20 -12.55 3.84
CA PRO A 66 -23.19 -12.92 2.87
C PRO A 66 -22.72 -11.73 2.01
N LYS A 67 -23.67 -10.87 1.62
CA LYS A 67 -23.35 -9.66 0.84
C LYS A 67 -22.50 -8.66 1.64
N ASN A 68 -22.79 -8.49 2.91
CA ASN A 68 -22.02 -7.62 3.80
C ASN A 68 -20.58 -8.13 3.93
N ILE A 69 -20.40 -9.42 4.21
CA ILE A 69 -19.06 -10.03 4.29
C ILE A 69 -18.31 -9.86 2.95
N ALA A 70 -18.95 -10.13 1.82
CA ALA A 70 -18.36 -9.96 0.51
C ALA A 70 -17.93 -8.50 0.26
N THR A 71 -18.75 -7.54 0.66
CA THR A 71 -18.44 -6.11 0.53
C THR A 71 -17.25 -5.70 1.41
N GLN A 72 -17.18 -6.19 2.64
CA GLN A 72 -16.05 -5.93 3.54
C GLN A 72 -14.74 -6.49 3.00
N ILE A 73 -14.76 -7.73 2.50
CA ILE A 73 -13.59 -8.35 1.87
C ILE A 73 -13.16 -7.56 0.63
N TYR A 74 -14.12 -7.15 -0.20
CA TYR A 74 -13.85 -6.38 -1.41
C TYR A 74 -13.25 -5.01 -1.09
N ALA A 75 -13.80 -4.30 -0.09
CA ALA A 75 -13.26 -3.03 0.38
C ALA A 75 -11.81 -3.18 0.88
N ALA A 76 -11.54 -4.18 1.71
CA ALA A 76 -10.20 -4.46 2.20
C ALA A 76 -9.21 -4.82 1.07
N PHE A 77 -9.67 -5.55 0.06
CA PHE A 77 -8.87 -5.85 -1.13
C PHE A 77 -8.47 -4.58 -1.91
N LEU A 78 -9.43 -3.66 -2.12
CA LEU A 78 -9.17 -2.39 -2.78
C LEU A 78 -8.20 -1.52 -1.97
N GLU A 79 -8.37 -1.44 -0.66
CA GLU A 79 -7.46 -0.70 0.22
C GLU A 79 -6.05 -1.29 0.19
N ASN A 80 -5.92 -2.61 0.22
CA ASN A 80 -4.63 -3.28 0.12
C ASN A 80 -3.95 -3.01 -1.24
N GLN A 81 -4.71 -3.04 -2.34
CA GLN A 81 -4.18 -2.69 -3.65
C GLN A 81 -3.73 -1.22 -3.73
N ALA A 82 -4.53 -0.31 -3.21
CA ALA A 82 -4.18 1.11 -3.15
C ALA A 82 -2.90 1.33 -2.33
N SER A 83 -2.77 0.63 -1.21
CA SER A 83 -1.58 0.66 -0.34
C SER A 83 -0.34 0.14 -1.05
N GLU A 84 -0.47 -0.96 -1.79
CA GLU A 84 0.63 -1.53 -2.59
C GLU A 84 1.10 -0.55 -3.68
N GLN A 85 0.17 0.05 -4.43
CA GLN A 85 0.50 1.01 -5.47
C GLN A 85 1.13 2.29 -4.89
N GLY A 86 0.62 2.77 -3.75
CA GLY A 86 1.22 3.91 -3.03
C GLY A 86 2.65 3.63 -2.59
N SER A 87 2.91 2.47 -1.98
CA SER A 87 4.26 2.06 -1.58
C SER A 87 5.19 1.90 -2.78
N ARG A 88 4.70 1.32 -3.87
CA ARG A 88 5.47 1.18 -5.12
C ARG A 88 5.84 2.53 -5.70
N MET A 89 4.89 3.48 -5.74
CA MET A 89 5.14 4.85 -6.20
C MET A 89 6.24 5.52 -5.38
N THR A 90 6.17 5.46 -4.06
CA THR A 90 7.20 6.03 -3.17
C THR A 90 8.57 5.37 -3.37
N ALA A 91 8.60 4.05 -3.50
CA ALA A 91 9.84 3.32 -3.74
C ALA A 91 10.49 3.70 -5.09
N MET A 92 9.68 3.83 -6.15
CA MET A 92 10.17 4.22 -7.46
C MET A 92 10.62 5.68 -7.52
N ASP A 93 9.94 6.59 -6.81
CA ASP A 93 10.39 7.99 -6.69
C ASP A 93 11.76 8.07 -6.01
N ASN A 94 11.95 7.37 -4.91
CA ASN A 94 13.24 7.29 -4.22
C ASN A 94 14.32 6.64 -5.11
N ALA A 95 14.00 5.59 -5.84
CA ALA A 95 14.92 4.95 -6.78
C ALA A 95 15.34 5.90 -7.91
N THR A 96 14.40 6.65 -8.47
CA THR A 96 14.65 7.63 -9.54
C THR A 96 15.56 8.76 -9.03
N ARG A 97 15.31 9.26 -7.84
CA ARG A 97 16.16 10.29 -7.21
C ARG A 97 17.58 9.79 -6.97
N ASN A 98 17.71 8.60 -6.38
CA ASN A 98 19.02 7.99 -6.15
C ASN A 98 19.79 7.71 -7.46
N ALA A 99 19.07 7.28 -8.51
CA ALA A 99 19.68 7.10 -9.84
C ALA A 99 20.17 8.42 -10.44
N GLY A 100 19.41 9.51 -10.30
CA GLY A 100 19.83 10.86 -10.71
C GLY A 100 21.10 11.31 -10.01
N ASP A 101 21.19 11.12 -8.70
CA ASP A 101 22.39 11.44 -7.92
C ASP A 101 23.60 10.61 -8.35
N LEU A 102 23.40 9.32 -8.63
CA LEU A 102 24.46 8.44 -9.11
C LEU A 102 24.95 8.86 -10.49
N ILE A 103 24.06 9.18 -11.42
CA ILE A 103 24.41 9.69 -12.76
C ILE A 103 25.24 10.98 -12.64
N SER A 104 24.84 11.90 -11.78
CA SER A 104 25.57 13.14 -11.55
C SER A 104 26.99 12.88 -11.05
N LYS A 105 27.15 12.00 -10.05
CA LYS A 105 28.46 11.60 -9.52
C LYS A 105 29.33 10.93 -10.59
N LEU A 106 28.77 10.04 -11.37
CA LEU A 106 29.48 9.35 -12.44
C LEU A 106 29.91 10.32 -13.56
N THR A 107 29.05 11.28 -13.91
CA THR A 107 29.38 12.31 -14.91
C THR A 107 30.57 13.18 -14.46
N ILE A 108 30.58 13.59 -13.18
CA ILE A 108 31.72 14.35 -12.64
C ILE A 108 33.01 13.50 -12.67
N ASN A 109 32.92 12.25 -12.23
CA ASN A 109 34.06 11.34 -12.22
C ASN A 109 34.57 11.05 -13.64
N TYR A 110 33.71 10.84 -14.61
CA TYR A 110 34.04 10.67 -16.01
C TYR A 110 34.77 11.88 -16.57
N ASN A 111 34.23 13.09 -16.35
CA ASN A 111 34.86 14.32 -16.83
C ASN A 111 36.25 14.54 -16.21
N ARG A 112 36.40 14.25 -14.90
CA ARG A 112 37.70 14.34 -14.22
C ARG A 112 38.71 13.36 -14.79
N THR A 113 38.32 12.10 -14.99
CA THR A 113 39.18 11.07 -15.56
C THR A 113 39.56 11.41 -16.99
N ARG A 114 38.61 11.86 -17.81
CA ARG A 114 38.85 12.29 -19.18
C ARG A 114 39.90 13.43 -19.23
N GLN A 115 39.75 14.46 -18.38
CA GLN A 115 40.70 15.55 -18.29
C GLN A 115 42.11 15.06 -17.86
N ALA A 116 42.17 14.14 -16.88
CA ALA A 116 43.43 13.58 -16.43
C ALA A 116 44.15 12.79 -17.55
N VAL A 117 43.41 12.00 -18.33
CA VAL A 117 43.96 11.25 -19.47
C VAL A 117 44.46 12.20 -20.54
N ILE A 118 43.68 13.20 -20.95
CA ILE A 118 44.10 14.21 -21.95
C ILE A 118 45.35 14.93 -21.48
N THR A 119 45.39 15.34 -20.20
CA THR A 119 46.58 16.04 -19.65
C THR A 119 47.80 15.14 -19.66
N LYS A 120 47.67 13.87 -19.31
CA LYS A 120 48.74 12.88 -19.35
C LYS A 120 49.27 12.70 -20.77
N GLU A 121 48.40 12.52 -21.76
CA GLU A 121 48.78 12.40 -23.17
C GLU A 121 49.54 13.66 -23.69
N LEU A 122 49.06 14.85 -23.32
CA LEU A 122 49.74 16.11 -23.65
C LEU A 122 51.13 16.18 -23.05
N ILE A 123 51.32 15.80 -21.79
CA ILE A 123 52.64 15.78 -21.13
C ILE A 123 53.55 14.75 -21.82
N GLU A 124 53.07 13.61 -22.20
CA GLU A 124 53.84 12.59 -22.91
C GLU A 124 54.31 13.10 -24.28
N ILE A 125 53.45 13.82 -25.03
CA ILE A 125 53.81 14.42 -26.33
C ILE A 125 54.87 15.51 -26.16
N ILE A 126 54.70 16.41 -25.17
CA ILE A 126 55.65 17.47 -24.90
C ILE A 126 57.01 16.92 -24.48
N SER A 127 57.00 15.96 -23.56
CA SER A 127 58.23 15.29 -23.10
C SER A 127 58.93 14.51 -24.21
N GLY A 128 58.19 13.89 -25.12
CA GLY A 128 58.75 13.24 -26.31
C GLY A 128 59.36 14.23 -27.31
N ALA A 129 58.79 15.44 -27.45
CA ALA A 129 59.30 16.50 -28.32
C ALA A 129 60.58 17.16 -27.76
N GLU A 130 60.66 17.25 -26.42
CA GLU A 130 61.91 17.78 -25.77
C GLU A 130 63.11 16.82 -25.80
N SER A 131 62.83 15.52 -26.02
CA SER A 131 63.86 14.48 -26.04
C SER A 131 64.53 14.28 -27.44
N LEU A 132 64.06 14.99 -28.47
CA LEU A 132 64.58 15.04 -29.81
C LEU A 132 65.47 16.26 -29.98
#